data_1be7240610c212dc7aa82775089b1c92
#
_entry.id   1be7240610c212dc7aa82775089b1c92
#
_cell.length_a   1.000
_cell.length_b   1.000
_cell.length_c   1.000
_cell.angle_alpha   90.00
_cell.angle_beta   90.00
_cell.angle_gamma   90.00
#
_symmetry.space_group_name_H-M   'P 1'
#
loop_
_entity.id
_entity.type
_entity.pdbx_description
1 polymer ?
#
loop_
_entity_poly.entity_id
_entity_poly.type
_entity_poly.pdbx_seq_one_letter_code
_entity_poly.pdbx_strand_id
1 'polypeptide(L)'
;MFGLSLGMFYICSMTEFTIVWFRRDLRVHDHAALASACAAGGQIVPLYVFEPEQWLRPEASGRQFDFLIESLADLDHALRQRGSQLCLRSGSPTEVLSHLHAQQGIASLHFHSLNNGQNDSAQDRDVRNWALKVGIPLSEHAGSQGSTSPHSDWDALWLQRMRQARLPAPEALPALAISSEAWPDASDFGLDPDICPDRQTGGRTNAILQLRRFLSGDGRNAGKPNLSIMAENAAASRLSAHLAIGSLSEREIWQGAMKARTALLADGDQTFASALDRFTKKLAERARLHQATARPGLANGFKHPLDAHGRDDA
;
A
#
# COMPACT_ATOMS: atom_id res chain seq x y z
N MET A 1 1.14 -58.57 -36.34
CA MET A 1 1.01 -57.10 -36.49
C MET A 1 0.37 -56.58 -35.23
N PHE A 2 1.17 -56.12 -34.29
CA PHE A 2 0.69 -55.47 -33.07
C PHE A 2 1.00 -53.98 -33.17
N GLY A 3 -0.03 -53.18 -33.35
CA GLY A 3 0.05 -51.73 -33.37
C GLY A 3 0.12 -51.20 -31.93
N LEU A 4 1.28 -50.68 -31.54
CA LEU A 4 1.43 -49.90 -30.33
C LEU A 4 0.87 -48.49 -30.56
N SER A 5 -0.31 -48.24 -29.97
CA SER A 5 -0.88 -46.91 -29.87
C SER A 5 -0.05 -46.14 -28.82
N LEU A 6 0.81 -45.20 -29.27
CA LEU A 6 1.42 -44.21 -28.42
C LEU A 6 0.32 -43.23 -27.97
N GLY A 7 -0.17 -43.44 -26.76
CA GLY A 7 -0.95 -42.41 -26.05
C GLY A 7 -0.10 -41.17 -25.84
N MET A 8 -0.35 -40.13 -26.63
CA MET A 8 0.25 -38.82 -26.45
C MET A 8 -0.34 -38.21 -25.18
N PHE A 9 0.37 -38.36 -24.06
CA PHE A 9 0.08 -37.61 -22.84
C PHE A 9 0.27 -36.15 -23.15
N TYR A 10 -0.81 -35.41 -23.40
CA TYR A 10 -0.81 -33.96 -23.29
C TYR A 10 -0.48 -33.62 -21.83
N ILE A 11 0.79 -33.37 -21.54
CA ILE A 11 1.17 -32.64 -20.33
C ILE A 11 0.63 -31.24 -20.56
N CYS A 12 -0.56 -30.96 -20.01
CA CYS A 12 -1.03 -29.60 -19.87
C CYS A 12 0.00 -28.89 -19.00
N SER A 13 0.90 -28.17 -19.63
CA SER A 13 1.86 -27.31 -18.94
C SER A 13 1.01 -26.27 -18.20
N MET A 14 0.79 -26.48 -16.91
CA MET A 14 0.15 -25.52 -16.05
C MET A 14 1.06 -24.27 -16.07
N THR A 15 0.55 -23.20 -16.64
CA THR A 15 1.29 -21.95 -16.71
C THR A 15 1.30 -21.36 -15.29
N GLU A 16 2.38 -21.61 -14.57
CA GLU A 16 2.58 -21.03 -13.25
C GLU A 16 2.64 -19.51 -13.36
N PHE A 17 2.12 -18.83 -12.35
CA PHE A 17 2.09 -17.37 -12.33
C PHE A 17 2.80 -16.80 -11.09
N THR A 18 3.35 -15.62 -11.26
CA THR A 18 3.92 -14.81 -10.19
C THR A 18 2.81 -13.97 -9.55
N ILE A 19 2.65 -14.07 -8.23
CA ILE A 19 1.73 -13.23 -7.48
C ILE A 19 2.44 -11.97 -7.03
N VAL A 20 1.81 -10.80 -7.27
CA VAL A 20 2.11 -9.55 -6.59
C VAL A 20 0.98 -9.28 -5.61
N TRP A 21 1.23 -9.49 -4.32
CA TRP A 21 0.22 -9.33 -3.29
C TRP A 21 0.21 -7.90 -2.77
N PHE A 22 -0.79 -7.13 -3.22
CA PHE A 22 -1.07 -5.77 -2.77
C PHE A 22 -1.74 -5.77 -1.41
N ARG A 23 -1.33 -4.84 -0.54
CA ARG A 23 -1.91 -4.66 0.80
C ARG A 23 -2.06 -3.18 1.15
N ARG A 24 -1.03 -2.55 1.70
CA ARG A 24 -0.96 -1.11 2.02
C ARG A 24 0.02 -0.38 1.09
N ASP A 25 -0.05 -0.70 -0.18
CA ASP A 25 0.83 -0.24 -1.25
C ASP A 25 0.08 -0.10 -2.58
N LEU A 26 -1.18 0.40 -2.49
CA LEU A 26 -2.15 0.44 -3.59
C LEU A 26 -1.74 1.46 -4.68
N ARG A 27 -0.68 1.13 -5.39
CA ARG A 27 -0.13 1.93 -6.48
C ARG A 27 0.69 1.07 -7.43
N VAL A 28 0.88 1.54 -8.67
CA VAL A 28 1.78 0.91 -9.66
C VAL A 28 3.12 1.64 -9.81
N HIS A 29 3.22 2.88 -9.30
CA HIS A 29 4.45 3.68 -9.30
C HIS A 29 5.23 3.46 -7.99
N ASP A 30 6.56 3.50 -8.08
CA ASP A 30 7.45 3.35 -6.91
C ASP A 30 7.10 2.10 -6.07
N HIS A 31 6.86 0.98 -6.78
CA HIS A 31 6.39 -0.28 -6.21
C HIS A 31 7.39 -1.40 -6.48
N ALA A 32 8.24 -1.69 -5.50
CA ALA A 32 9.36 -2.62 -5.67
C ALA A 32 8.92 -4.06 -5.95
N ALA A 33 7.86 -4.54 -5.29
CA ALA A 33 7.34 -5.89 -5.51
C ALA A 33 6.83 -6.06 -6.96
N LEU A 34 6.06 -5.09 -7.49
CA LEU A 34 5.59 -5.13 -8.87
C LEU A 34 6.74 -5.04 -9.87
N ALA A 35 7.70 -4.13 -9.64
CA ALA A 35 8.87 -3.98 -10.50
C ALA A 35 9.71 -5.26 -10.54
N SER A 36 9.91 -5.92 -9.40
CA SER A 36 10.63 -7.19 -9.29
C SER A 36 9.91 -8.32 -10.01
N ALA A 37 8.59 -8.44 -9.85
CA ALA A 37 7.79 -9.42 -10.58
C ALA A 37 7.85 -9.20 -12.10
N CYS A 38 7.76 -7.94 -12.56
CA CYS A 38 7.91 -7.62 -13.98
C CYS A 38 9.29 -7.98 -14.52
N ALA A 39 10.35 -7.75 -13.74
CA ALA A 39 11.72 -8.11 -14.16
C ALA A 39 11.94 -9.63 -14.25
N ALA A 40 11.25 -10.41 -13.42
CA ALA A 40 11.28 -11.88 -13.51
C ALA A 40 10.55 -12.41 -14.74
N GLY A 41 9.59 -11.65 -15.30
CA GLY A 41 8.81 -12.04 -16.47
C GLY A 41 7.71 -13.06 -16.16
N GLY A 42 7.05 -13.54 -17.22
CA GLY A 42 5.98 -14.53 -17.09
C GLY A 42 4.61 -13.90 -16.78
N GLN A 43 3.66 -14.76 -16.38
CA GLN A 43 2.31 -14.35 -16.00
C GLN A 43 2.32 -13.70 -14.61
N ILE A 44 1.68 -12.55 -14.49
CA ILE A 44 1.61 -11.80 -13.22
C ILE A 44 0.15 -11.69 -12.79
N VAL A 45 -0.11 -12.04 -11.53
CA VAL A 45 -1.41 -11.88 -10.88
C VAL A 45 -1.31 -10.78 -9.81
N PRO A 46 -1.81 -9.57 -10.09
CA PRO A 46 -1.98 -8.54 -9.07
C PRO A 46 -3.11 -8.97 -8.12
N LEU A 47 -2.77 -9.43 -6.93
CA LEU A 47 -3.70 -9.97 -5.95
C LEU A 47 -3.99 -8.98 -4.83
N TYR A 48 -5.26 -8.82 -4.48
CA TYR A 48 -5.69 -8.21 -3.22
C TYR A 48 -6.60 -9.20 -2.48
N VAL A 49 -6.38 -9.37 -1.17
CA VAL A 49 -7.18 -10.25 -0.32
C VAL A 49 -7.93 -9.40 0.69
N PHE A 50 -9.27 -9.49 0.65
CA PHE A 50 -10.12 -8.96 1.70
C PHE A 50 -10.13 -9.95 2.87
N GLU A 51 -9.72 -9.49 4.03
CA GLU A 51 -9.69 -10.29 5.25
C GLU A 51 -10.89 -9.91 6.12
N PRO A 52 -11.92 -10.74 6.23
CA PRO A 52 -13.13 -10.40 7.00
C PRO A 52 -12.83 -10.01 8.44
N GLU A 53 -11.85 -10.64 9.07
CA GLU A 53 -11.47 -10.36 10.46
C GLU A 53 -10.97 -8.91 10.68
N GLN A 54 -10.44 -8.25 9.65
CA GLN A 54 -10.01 -6.87 9.77
C GLN A 54 -11.20 -5.91 9.92
N TRP A 55 -12.36 -6.29 9.38
CA TRP A 55 -13.58 -5.49 9.36
C TRP A 55 -14.52 -5.76 10.54
N LEU A 56 -14.26 -6.84 11.29
CA LEU A 56 -14.99 -7.16 12.53
C LEU A 56 -14.45 -6.38 13.74
N ARG A 57 -13.40 -5.59 13.59
CA ARG A 57 -12.81 -4.81 14.66
C ARG A 57 -13.70 -3.61 15.02
N PRO A 58 -13.75 -3.20 16.31
CA PRO A 58 -14.58 -2.06 16.73
C PRO A 58 -14.24 -0.74 16.05
N GLU A 59 -13.00 -0.59 15.57
CA GLU A 59 -12.50 0.60 14.89
C GLU A 59 -12.84 0.63 13.40
N ALA A 60 -13.32 -0.48 12.82
CA ALA A 60 -13.71 -0.56 11.41
C ALA A 60 -14.99 0.26 11.17
N SER A 61 -15.04 0.93 10.02
CA SER A 61 -16.20 1.74 9.65
C SER A 61 -16.47 1.68 8.14
N GLY A 62 -17.73 1.94 7.75
CA GLY A 62 -18.12 2.00 6.36
C GLY A 62 -17.30 3.01 5.56
N ARG A 63 -17.00 4.20 6.10
CA ARG A 63 -16.17 5.22 5.42
C ARG A 63 -14.73 4.77 5.17
N GLN A 64 -14.15 3.93 6.04
CA GLN A 64 -12.83 3.36 5.82
C GLN A 64 -12.87 2.32 4.71
N PHE A 65 -13.93 1.50 4.70
CA PHE A 65 -14.17 0.53 3.65
C PHE A 65 -14.37 1.20 2.28
N ASP A 66 -15.20 2.24 2.19
CA ASP A 66 -15.41 3.02 0.98
C ASP A 66 -14.10 3.62 0.44
N PHE A 67 -13.27 4.19 1.34
CA PHE A 67 -11.98 4.74 0.97
C PHE A 67 -11.04 3.66 0.40
N LEU A 68 -11.08 2.46 0.96
CA LEU A 68 -10.33 1.31 0.44
C LEU A 68 -10.85 0.90 -0.93
N ILE A 69 -12.16 0.71 -1.10
CA ILE A 69 -12.77 0.31 -2.38
C ILE A 69 -12.44 1.32 -3.49
N GLU A 70 -12.57 2.62 -3.22
CA GLU A 70 -12.19 3.68 -4.15
C GLU A 70 -10.70 3.59 -4.55
N SER A 71 -9.85 3.24 -3.60
CA SER A 71 -8.41 3.11 -3.84
C SER A 71 -8.04 1.86 -4.62
N LEU A 72 -8.75 0.77 -4.39
CA LEU A 72 -8.61 -0.46 -5.17
C LEU A 72 -9.14 -0.27 -6.59
N ALA A 73 -10.24 0.45 -6.77
CA ALA A 73 -10.80 0.78 -8.08
C ALA A 73 -9.82 1.64 -8.92
N ASP A 74 -9.17 2.63 -8.30
CA ASP A 74 -8.15 3.45 -8.96
C ASP A 74 -6.91 2.60 -9.32
N LEU A 75 -6.50 1.67 -8.46
CA LEU A 75 -5.43 0.71 -8.74
C LEU A 75 -5.81 -0.23 -9.90
N ASP A 76 -7.00 -0.81 -9.89
CA ASP A 76 -7.50 -1.68 -10.97
C ASP A 76 -7.55 -0.93 -12.30
N HIS A 77 -8.04 0.32 -12.28
CA HIS A 77 -7.98 1.18 -13.47
C HIS A 77 -6.56 1.36 -13.99
N ALA A 78 -5.59 1.63 -13.11
CA ALA A 78 -4.19 1.77 -13.49
C ALA A 78 -3.57 0.48 -14.03
N LEU A 79 -3.98 -0.69 -13.51
CA LEU A 79 -3.58 -2.01 -14.00
C LEU A 79 -4.19 -2.30 -15.38
N ARG A 80 -5.49 -1.97 -15.58
CA ARG A 80 -6.19 -2.13 -16.87
C ARG A 80 -5.59 -1.30 -17.99
N GLN A 81 -5.16 -0.08 -17.69
CA GLN A 81 -4.42 0.76 -18.64
C GLN A 81 -3.11 0.12 -19.13
N ARG A 82 -2.61 -0.91 -18.40
CA ARG A 82 -1.38 -1.65 -18.69
C ARG A 82 -1.62 -3.06 -19.22
N GLY A 83 -2.87 -3.43 -19.44
CA GLY A 83 -3.26 -4.73 -20.01
C GLY A 83 -3.59 -5.81 -18.98
N SER A 84 -3.52 -5.53 -17.67
CA SER A 84 -3.89 -6.47 -16.60
C SER A 84 -5.10 -5.97 -15.81
N GLN A 85 -5.45 -6.63 -14.72
CA GLN A 85 -6.49 -6.19 -13.78
C GLN A 85 -6.20 -6.74 -12.38
N LEU A 86 -6.86 -6.17 -11.38
CA LEU A 86 -6.73 -6.63 -10.00
C LEU A 86 -7.52 -7.94 -9.82
N CYS A 87 -6.89 -8.92 -9.22
CA CYS A 87 -7.53 -10.16 -8.79
C CYS A 87 -7.95 -10.00 -7.33
N LEU A 88 -9.25 -10.04 -7.07
CA LEU A 88 -9.82 -9.95 -5.73
C LEU A 88 -10.10 -11.36 -5.18
N ARG A 89 -9.82 -11.54 -3.90
CA ARG A 89 -10.14 -12.72 -3.10
C ARG A 89 -10.58 -12.30 -1.71
N SER A 90 -11.38 -13.13 -1.06
CA SER A 90 -11.78 -12.93 0.34
C SER A 90 -11.37 -14.14 1.17
N GLY A 91 -10.87 -13.91 2.39
CA GLY A 91 -10.47 -14.95 3.33
C GLY A 91 -9.10 -14.72 3.97
N SER A 92 -8.56 -15.77 4.57
CA SER A 92 -7.20 -15.79 5.10
C SER A 92 -6.18 -15.81 3.95
N PRO A 93 -5.16 -14.93 3.95
CA PRO A 93 -4.16 -14.89 2.88
C PRO A 93 -3.47 -16.23 2.62
N THR A 94 -3.15 -17.00 3.65
CA THR A 94 -2.51 -18.32 3.49
C THR A 94 -3.45 -19.35 2.86
N GLU A 95 -4.75 -19.31 3.17
CA GLU A 95 -5.75 -20.17 2.54
C GLU A 95 -5.97 -19.79 1.07
N VAL A 96 -6.10 -18.50 0.78
CA VAL A 96 -6.22 -17.98 -0.58
C VAL A 96 -5.02 -18.40 -1.43
N LEU A 97 -3.80 -18.18 -0.92
CA LEU A 97 -2.57 -18.56 -1.61
C LEU A 97 -2.47 -20.08 -1.81
N SER A 98 -2.86 -20.89 -0.80
CA SER A 98 -2.88 -22.35 -0.90
C SER A 98 -3.84 -22.82 -1.98
N HIS A 99 -5.03 -22.21 -2.05
CA HIS A 99 -6.04 -22.53 -3.04
C HIS A 99 -5.58 -22.18 -4.46
N LEU A 100 -5.05 -20.99 -4.66
CA LEU A 100 -4.49 -20.55 -5.95
C LEU A 100 -3.34 -21.46 -6.40
N HIS A 101 -2.44 -21.84 -5.48
CA HIS A 101 -1.34 -22.75 -5.78
C HIS A 101 -1.82 -24.15 -6.18
N ALA A 102 -2.82 -24.69 -5.47
CA ALA A 102 -3.37 -26.01 -5.78
C ALA A 102 -4.11 -26.05 -7.13
N GLN A 103 -4.72 -24.92 -7.55
CA GLN A 103 -5.47 -24.86 -8.80
C GLN A 103 -4.58 -24.71 -10.03
N GLN A 104 -3.54 -23.89 -9.98
CA GLN A 104 -2.81 -23.46 -11.18
C GLN A 104 -1.29 -23.39 -11.01
N GLY A 105 -0.78 -23.54 -9.78
CA GLY A 105 0.64 -23.37 -9.47
C GLY A 105 1.04 -21.88 -9.34
N ILE A 106 1.86 -21.58 -8.33
CA ILE A 106 2.47 -20.28 -8.09
C ILE A 106 3.96 -20.42 -8.29
N ALA A 107 4.53 -19.67 -9.25
CA ALA A 107 5.96 -19.64 -9.54
C ALA A 107 6.74 -18.83 -8.48
N SER A 108 6.19 -17.73 -8.03
CA SER A 108 6.78 -16.87 -6.99
C SER A 108 5.74 -15.94 -6.38
N LEU A 109 6.03 -15.45 -5.17
CA LEU A 109 5.22 -14.48 -4.45
C LEU A 109 6.04 -13.25 -4.11
N HIS A 110 5.57 -12.07 -4.53
CA HIS A 110 6.19 -10.77 -4.28
C HIS A 110 5.25 -9.88 -3.47
N PHE A 111 5.76 -9.26 -2.40
CA PHE A 111 4.98 -8.31 -1.61
C PHE A 111 5.88 -7.36 -0.82
N HIS A 112 5.32 -6.26 -0.33
CA HIS A 112 5.98 -5.42 0.66
C HIS A 112 5.64 -5.90 2.07
N SER A 113 6.63 -6.03 2.94
CA SER A 113 6.39 -6.37 4.35
C SER A 113 5.60 -5.26 5.05
N LEU A 114 4.67 -5.69 5.90
CA LEU A 114 3.90 -4.80 6.76
C LEU A 114 4.53 -4.82 8.16
N ASN A 115 5.25 -3.76 8.49
CA ASN A 115 5.87 -3.63 9.81
C ASN A 115 4.94 -2.90 10.82
N ASN A 116 3.64 -3.16 10.77
CA ASN A 116 2.63 -2.39 11.50
C ASN A 116 2.01 -3.14 12.68
N GLY A 117 2.81 -3.59 13.61
CA GLY A 117 2.34 -4.21 14.85
C GLY A 117 2.25 -5.74 14.81
N GLN A 118 1.76 -6.34 15.90
CA GLN A 118 1.83 -7.79 16.12
C GLN A 118 1.07 -8.62 15.07
N ASN A 119 -0.08 -8.15 14.61
CA ASN A 119 -0.91 -8.91 13.69
C ASN A 119 -0.32 -8.97 12.28
N ASP A 120 0.19 -7.84 11.78
CA ASP A 120 0.77 -7.79 10.44
C ASP A 120 2.07 -8.61 10.36
N SER A 121 2.89 -8.58 11.41
CA SER A 121 4.09 -9.43 11.49
C SER A 121 3.76 -10.92 11.66
N ALA A 122 2.65 -11.28 12.28
CA ALA A 122 2.17 -12.66 12.35
C ALA A 122 1.74 -13.15 10.95
N GLN A 123 0.97 -12.34 10.23
CA GLN A 123 0.53 -12.66 8.87
C GLN A 123 1.72 -12.84 7.91
N ASP A 124 2.70 -11.94 7.93
CA ASP A 124 3.91 -12.08 7.11
C ASP A 124 4.67 -13.36 7.46
N ARG A 125 4.76 -13.70 8.74
CA ARG A 125 5.37 -14.95 9.22
C ARG A 125 4.61 -16.18 8.73
N ASP A 126 3.29 -16.17 8.79
CA ASP A 126 2.47 -17.30 8.38
C ASP A 126 2.56 -17.54 6.86
N VAL A 127 2.57 -16.46 6.08
CA VAL A 127 2.79 -16.54 4.62
C VAL A 127 4.21 -17.02 4.29
N ARG A 128 5.25 -16.57 5.01
CA ARG A 128 6.62 -17.08 4.83
C ARG A 128 6.71 -18.57 5.14
N ASN A 129 6.12 -19.01 6.25
CA ASN A 129 6.10 -20.42 6.64
C ASN A 129 5.36 -21.27 5.61
N TRP A 130 4.23 -20.76 5.10
CA TRP A 130 3.49 -21.42 4.02
C TRP A 130 4.34 -21.53 2.75
N ALA A 131 4.93 -20.45 2.26
CA ALA A 131 5.76 -20.43 1.07
C ALA A 131 6.95 -21.39 1.17
N LEU A 132 7.61 -21.41 2.34
CA LEU A 132 8.70 -22.34 2.63
C LEU A 132 8.24 -23.81 2.59
N LYS A 133 7.06 -24.10 3.18
CA LYS A 133 6.50 -25.46 3.23
C LYS A 133 6.17 -26.01 1.85
N VAL A 134 5.66 -25.15 0.95
CA VAL A 134 5.27 -25.56 -0.42
C VAL A 134 6.39 -25.36 -1.45
N GLY A 135 7.52 -24.78 -1.05
CA GLY A 135 8.69 -24.59 -1.92
C GLY A 135 8.57 -23.42 -2.90
N ILE A 136 7.72 -22.43 -2.62
CA ILE A 136 7.53 -21.25 -3.49
C ILE A 136 8.58 -20.19 -3.16
N PRO A 137 9.33 -19.68 -4.17
CA PRO A 137 10.21 -18.53 -4.01
C PRO A 137 9.43 -17.29 -3.55
N LEU A 138 9.94 -16.64 -2.50
CA LEU A 138 9.32 -15.48 -1.90
C LEU A 138 10.26 -14.27 -2.00
N SER A 139 9.75 -13.19 -2.58
CA SER A 139 10.44 -11.91 -2.69
C SER A 139 9.74 -10.88 -1.80
N GLU A 140 10.25 -10.72 -0.60
CA GLU A 140 9.77 -9.74 0.36
C GLU A 140 10.53 -8.43 0.18
N HIS A 141 9.82 -7.36 -0.10
CA HIS A 141 10.38 -6.03 -0.27
C HIS A 141 10.15 -5.21 0.99
N ALA A 142 11.15 -4.43 1.39
CA ALA A 142 10.96 -3.50 2.49
C ALA A 142 9.83 -2.53 2.14
N GLY A 143 8.82 -2.46 2.98
CA GLY A 143 7.79 -1.44 2.90
C GLY A 143 8.40 -0.02 2.96
N SER A 144 7.57 1.01 2.92
CA SER A 144 8.03 2.41 3.00
C SER A 144 8.95 2.69 4.20
N GLN A 145 8.95 1.81 5.19
CA GLN A 145 9.56 1.99 6.49
C GLN A 145 10.97 1.36 6.68
N GLY A 146 11.46 0.57 5.74
CA GLY A 146 12.85 0.05 5.69
C GLY A 146 13.21 -1.07 6.68
N SER A 147 14.43 -1.58 6.52
CA SER A 147 15.01 -2.65 7.33
C SER A 147 15.30 -2.22 8.77
N THR A 148 15.03 -3.13 9.72
CA THR A 148 15.14 -2.94 11.17
C THR A 148 16.51 -3.32 11.73
N SER A 149 17.62 -2.83 11.17
CA SER A 149 18.91 -3.05 11.84
C SER A 149 18.97 -2.23 13.13
N PRO A 150 19.21 -2.84 14.31
CA PRO A 150 19.19 -2.15 15.61
C PRO A 150 20.28 -1.11 15.80
N HIS A 151 21.31 -1.11 14.95
CA HIS A 151 22.54 -0.32 15.10
C HIS A 151 22.77 0.70 13.99
N SER A 152 21.80 0.91 13.11
CA SER A 152 21.93 1.89 12.02
C SER A 152 21.32 3.24 12.41
N ASP A 153 21.96 4.32 11.98
CA ASP A 153 21.38 5.66 11.99
C ASP A 153 20.14 5.66 11.09
N TRP A 154 18.97 5.50 11.74
CA TRP A 154 17.69 5.42 11.04
C TRP A 154 17.44 6.64 10.16
N ASP A 155 17.76 7.83 10.65
CA ASP A 155 17.51 9.08 9.94
C ASP A 155 18.34 9.15 8.65
N ALA A 156 19.62 8.74 8.70
CA ALA A 156 20.49 8.68 7.54
C ALA A 156 19.99 7.67 6.49
N LEU A 157 19.59 6.47 6.93
CA LEU A 157 19.06 5.43 6.05
C LEU A 157 17.73 5.83 5.42
N TRP A 158 16.83 6.40 6.22
CA TRP A 158 15.55 6.91 5.70
C TRP A 158 15.79 7.99 4.65
N LEU A 159 16.66 8.97 4.94
CA LEU A 159 16.99 10.03 4.01
C LEU A 159 17.67 9.50 2.74
N GLN A 160 18.57 8.54 2.86
CA GLN A 160 19.20 7.88 1.72
C GLN A 160 18.12 7.26 0.81
N ARG A 161 17.13 6.57 1.38
CA ARG A 161 16.00 5.99 0.64
C ARG A 161 15.12 7.04 -0.02
N MET A 162 14.83 8.14 0.66
CA MET A 162 14.04 9.24 0.10
C MET A 162 14.72 9.89 -1.12
N ARG A 163 16.04 9.88 -1.17
CA ARG A 163 16.85 10.44 -2.29
C ARG A 163 16.98 9.49 -3.48
N GLN A 164 16.69 8.21 -3.33
CA GLN A 164 16.75 7.25 -4.45
C GLN A 164 15.75 7.61 -5.55
N ALA A 165 16.06 7.25 -6.79
CA ALA A 165 15.13 7.38 -7.90
C ALA A 165 13.86 6.55 -7.63
N ARG A 166 12.71 7.09 -7.99
CA ARG A 166 11.45 6.36 -7.93
C ARG A 166 11.42 5.31 -9.02
N LEU A 167 10.88 4.15 -8.70
CA LEU A 167 10.66 3.11 -9.69
C LEU A 167 9.51 3.55 -10.63
N PRO A 168 9.70 3.49 -11.95
CA PRO A 168 8.62 3.76 -12.89
C PRO A 168 7.52 2.70 -12.74
N ALA A 169 6.30 3.06 -13.11
CA ALA A 169 5.28 2.05 -13.34
C ALA A 169 5.66 1.19 -14.55
N PRO A 170 5.31 -0.11 -14.58
CA PRO A 170 5.50 -0.92 -15.77
C PRO A 170 4.71 -0.33 -16.96
N GLU A 171 5.28 -0.38 -18.16
CA GLU A 171 4.61 0.10 -19.37
C GLU A 171 3.45 -0.82 -19.75
N ALA A 172 3.65 -2.14 -19.64
CA ALA A 172 2.65 -3.15 -19.90
C ALA A 172 2.73 -4.28 -18.89
N LEU A 173 1.62 -4.96 -18.67
CA LEU A 173 1.49 -6.15 -17.85
C LEU A 173 0.79 -7.24 -18.67
N PRO A 174 1.09 -8.53 -18.42
CA PRO A 174 0.34 -9.62 -19.04
C PRO A 174 -1.13 -9.58 -18.58
N ALA A 175 -2.03 -9.99 -19.49
CA ALA A 175 -3.44 -10.10 -19.14
C ALA A 175 -3.63 -11.08 -17.97
N LEU A 176 -4.57 -10.78 -17.07
CA LEU A 176 -4.88 -11.64 -15.95
C LEU A 176 -5.41 -12.99 -16.45
N ALA A 177 -4.73 -14.08 -16.08
CA ALA A 177 -5.04 -15.43 -16.53
C ALA A 177 -6.06 -16.16 -15.63
N ILE A 178 -6.45 -15.56 -14.50
CA ILE A 178 -7.38 -16.15 -13.53
C ILE A 178 -8.60 -15.26 -13.31
N SER A 179 -9.73 -15.85 -12.93
CA SER A 179 -10.93 -15.08 -12.58
C SER A 179 -10.72 -14.29 -11.28
N SER A 180 -11.33 -13.13 -11.19
CA SER A 180 -11.45 -12.33 -9.96
C SER A 180 -12.80 -12.61 -9.29
N GLU A 181 -12.86 -12.54 -7.96
CA GLU A 181 -14.15 -12.44 -7.26
C GLU A 181 -14.80 -11.08 -7.55
N ALA A 182 -16.10 -11.00 -7.26
CA ALA A 182 -16.85 -9.76 -7.37
C ALA A 182 -16.32 -8.72 -6.35
N TRP A 183 -16.55 -7.45 -6.65
CA TRP A 183 -16.26 -6.37 -5.71
C TRP A 183 -17.24 -6.49 -4.53
N PRO A 184 -16.74 -6.56 -3.30
CA PRO A 184 -17.59 -6.64 -2.13
C PRO A 184 -18.15 -5.26 -1.75
N ASP A 185 -19.30 -5.31 -1.07
CA ASP A 185 -19.89 -4.14 -0.41
C ASP A 185 -19.58 -4.12 1.10
N ALA A 186 -19.72 -2.97 1.74
CA ALA A 186 -19.50 -2.82 3.18
C ALA A 186 -20.39 -3.77 4.01
N SER A 187 -21.62 -4.02 3.53
CA SER A 187 -22.56 -4.93 4.16
C SER A 187 -22.11 -6.40 4.17
N ASP A 188 -21.27 -6.82 3.22
CA ASP A 188 -20.70 -8.18 3.20
C ASP A 188 -19.78 -8.43 4.41
N PHE A 189 -19.27 -7.36 5.01
CA PHE A 189 -18.44 -7.37 6.22
C PHE A 189 -19.17 -6.90 7.47
N GLY A 190 -20.51 -6.74 7.42
CA GLY A 190 -21.31 -6.31 8.56
C GLY A 190 -21.11 -4.85 8.95
N LEU A 191 -20.64 -4.02 8.03
CA LEU A 191 -20.43 -2.59 8.27
C LEU A 191 -21.67 -1.80 7.88
N ASP A 192 -22.11 -0.93 8.79
CA ASP A 192 -23.19 0.01 8.52
C ASP A 192 -22.73 1.14 7.59
N PRO A 193 -23.65 1.74 6.80
CA PRO A 193 -23.36 2.94 6.04
C PRO A 193 -22.89 4.08 6.94
N ASP A 194 -21.73 4.65 6.62
CA ASP A 194 -21.10 5.71 7.40
C ASP A 194 -21.02 6.99 6.53
N ILE A 195 -22.11 7.74 6.51
CA ILE A 195 -22.25 8.92 5.66
C ILE A 195 -21.43 10.08 6.22
N CYS A 196 -20.36 10.43 5.52
CA CYS A 196 -19.52 11.59 5.83
C CYS A 196 -19.31 12.40 4.54
N PRO A 197 -20.08 13.48 4.31
CA PRO A 197 -20.05 14.27 3.06
C PRO A 197 -18.66 14.85 2.75
N ASP A 198 -17.89 15.20 3.78
CA ASP A 198 -16.59 15.85 3.64
C ASP A 198 -15.41 14.86 3.74
N ARG A 199 -15.67 13.55 3.71
CA ARG A 199 -14.61 12.56 3.71
C ARG A 199 -13.73 12.67 2.47
N GLN A 200 -12.48 12.29 2.61
CA GLN A 200 -11.59 12.19 1.48
C GLN A 200 -12.00 11.01 0.59
N THR A 201 -11.92 11.20 -0.72
CA THR A 201 -12.06 10.12 -1.69
C THR A 201 -10.72 9.37 -1.81
N GLY A 202 -10.78 8.04 -1.84
CA GLY A 202 -9.61 7.18 -1.99
C GLY A 202 -8.95 7.28 -3.37
N GLY A 203 -7.89 6.53 -3.54
CA GLY A 203 -7.16 6.37 -4.80
C GLY A 203 -5.98 7.33 -4.99
N ARG A 204 -5.05 6.87 -5.82
CA ARG A 204 -3.83 7.60 -6.16
C ARG A 204 -4.11 8.92 -6.88
N THR A 205 -5.09 8.94 -7.76
CA THR A 205 -5.49 10.15 -8.50
C THR A 205 -5.82 11.28 -7.53
N ASN A 206 -6.66 10.99 -6.52
CA ASN A 206 -7.03 11.95 -5.49
C ASN A 206 -5.86 12.29 -4.57
N ALA A 207 -5.03 11.32 -4.24
CA ALA A 207 -3.81 11.52 -3.44
C ALA A 207 -2.84 12.51 -4.11
N ILE A 208 -2.64 12.40 -5.43
CA ILE A 208 -1.80 13.32 -6.22
C ILE A 208 -2.41 14.73 -6.24
N LEU A 209 -3.73 14.85 -6.43
CA LEU A 209 -4.41 16.14 -6.38
C LEU A 209 -4.25 16.80 -5.01
N GLN A 210 -4.42 16.04 -3.94
CA GLN A 210 -4.25 16.52 -2.58
C GLN A 210 -2.80 16.95 -2.29
N LEU A 211 -1.82 16.16 -2.73
CA LEU A 211 -0.41 16.53 -2.62
C LEU A 211 -0.10 17.82 -3.38
N ARG A 212 -0.59 17.96 -4.61
CA ARG A 212 -0.41 19.17 -5.42
C ARG A 212 -1.00 20.41 -4.75
N ARG A 213 -2.24 20.32 -4.24
CA ARG A 213 -2.89 21.41 -3.50
C ARG A 213 -2.04 21.84 -2.30
N PHE A 214 -1.62 20.87 -1.50
CA PHE A 214 -0.76 21.15 -0.34
C PHE A 214 0.54 21.84 -0.74
N LEU A 215 1.21 21.40 -1.79
CA LEU A 215 2.49 21.95 -2.26
C LEU A 215 2.33 23.30 -2.98
N SER A 216 1.16 23.62 -3.53
CA SER A 216 0.91 24.89 -4.24
C SER A 216 0.54 26.06 -3.33
N GLY A 217 0.25 25.82 -2.06
CA GLY A 217 0.00 26.93 -1.14
C GLY A 217 -0.93 26.65 0.03
N ASP A 218 -1.81 25.67 -0.05
CA ASP A 218 -2.73 25.33 1.06
C ASP A 218 -1.92 24.95 2.33
N GLY A 219 -0.72 24.39 2.13
CA GLY A 219 0.21 24.05 3.20
C GLY A 219 0.95 25.21 3.88
N ARG A 220 0.78 26.46 3.45
CA ARG A 220 1.55 27.62 3.99
C ARG A 220 1.43 27.80 5.50
N ASN A 221 0.29 27.44 6.04
CA ASN A 221 0.03 27.54 7.48
C ASN A 221 0.23 26.23 8.24
N ALA A 222 0.67 25.16 7.58
CA ALA A 222 0.86 23.87 8.21
C ALA A 222 1.85 23.94 9.39
N GLY A 223 1.38 23.52 10.56
CA GLY A 223 2.20 23.46 11.77
C GLY A 223 2.56 24.80 12.41
N LYS A 224 1.87 25.90 12.08
CA LYS A 224 1.98 27.16 12.84
C LYS A 224 1.31 27.00 14.20
N PRO A 225 1.94 27.41 15.29
CA PRO A 225 1.30 27.44 16.60
C PRO A 225 0.14 28.46 16.62
N ASN A 226 -0.89 28.18 17.42
CA ASN A 226 -2.03 29.06 17.67
C ASN A 226 -2.98 29.31 16.47
N LEU A 227 -3.06 28.39 15.52
CA LEU A 227 -4.13 28.38 14.55
C LEU A 227 -5.43 27.84 15.18
N SER A 228 -6.58 28.36 14.73
CA SER A 228 -7.85 27.72 15.05
C SER A 228 -7.89 26.30 14.46
N ILE A 229 -8.67 25.38 15.07
CA ILE A 229 -8.83 24.00 14.59
C ILE A 229 -9.21 23.96 13.09
N MET A 230 -10.09 24.89 12.65
CA MET A 230 -10.47 24.99 11.24
C MET A 230 -9.29 25.40 10.34
N ALA A 231 -8.41 26.32 10.79
CA ALA A 231 -7.26 26.75 10.03
C ALA A 231 -6.14 25.69 10.02
N GLU A 232 -5.99 24.91 11.10
CA GLU A 232 -5.11 23.74 11.15
C GLU A 232 -5.56 22.66 10.19
N ASN A 233 -6.85 22.33 10.15
CA ASN A 233 -7.42 21.36 9.22
C ASN A 233 -7.27 21.81 7.76
N ALA A 234 -7.49 23.09 7.45
CA ALA A 234 -7.30 23.63 6.10
C ALA A 234 -5.82 23.61 5.67
N ALA A 235 -4.90 23.83 6.61
CA ALA A 235 -3.47 23.81 6.36
C ALA A 235 -2.83 22.42 6.40
N ALA A 236 -3.56 21.42 6.90
CA ALA A 236 -3.08 20.05 6.97
C ALA A 236 -2.89 19.45 5.57
N SER A 237 -1.88 18.61 5.40
CA SER A 237 -1.64 17.93 4.12
C SER A 237 -2.77 16.96 3.74
N ARG A 238 -3.53 16.47 4.71
CA ARG A 238 -4.58 15.45 4.57
C ARG A 238 -4.12 14.19 3.80
N LEU A 239 -2.82 13.88 3.85
CA LEU A 239 -2.24 12.72 3.14
C LEU A 239 -2.21 11.45 4.00
N SER A 240 -2.60 11.51 5.28
CA SER A 240 -2.48 10.40 6.21
C SER A 240 -3.22 9.14 5.77
N ALA A 241 -4.46 9.27 5.29
CA ALA A 241 -5.25 8.15 4.79
C ALA A 241 -4.63 7.53 3.53
N HIS A 242 -4.19 8.37 2.59
CA HIS A 242 -3.51 7.92 1.37
C HIS A 242 -2.17 7.23 1.64
N LEU A 243 -1.41 7.70 2.63
CA LEU A 243 -0.18 7.05 3.09
C LEU A 243 -0.47 5.72 3.80
N ALA A 244 -1.58 5.63 4.55
CA ALA A 244 -1.94 4.43 5.29
C ALA A 244 -2.21 3.22 4.38
N ILE A 245 -2.83 3.45 3.22
CA ILE A 245 -3.09 2.42 2.21
C ILE A 245 -2.08 2.42 1.07
N GLY A 246 -1.10 3.34 1.09
CA GLY A 246 0.00 3.37 0.15
C GLY A 246 -0.35 3.82 -1.26
N SER A 247 -1.39 4.65 -1.46
CA SER A 247 -1.70 5.28 -2.76
C SER A 247 -0.57 6.17 -3.29
N LEU A 248 0.24 6.71 -2.38
CA LEU A 248 1.51 7.39 -2.66
C LEU A 248 2.62 6.77 -1.82
N SER A 249 3.84 6.73 -2.36
CA SER A 249 5.00 6.38 -1.55
C SER A 249 5.47 7.59 -0.72
N GLU A 250 6.08 7.33 0.44
CA GLU A 250 6.73 8.41 1.22
C GLU A 250 7.79 9.14 0.40
N ARG A 251 8.49 8.42 -0.47
CA ARG A 251 9.51 8.98 -1.37
C ARG A 251 8.91 9.97 -2.34
N GLU A 252 7.77 9.69 -2.94
CA GLU A 252 7.08 10.62 -3.84
C GLU A 252 6.71 11.93 -3.13
N ILE A 253 6.17 11.80 -1.92
CA ILE A 253 5.75 12.95 -1.11
C ILE A 253 6.98 13.78 -0.70
N TRP A 254 8.02 13.13 -0.19
CA TRP A 254 9.24 13.79 0.23
C TRP A 254 9.93 14.51 -0.93
N GLN A 255 10.12 13.86 -2.07
CA GLN A 255 10.74 14.45 -3.26
C GLN A 255 9.91 15.60 -3.82
N GLY A 256 8.57 15.48 -3.83
CA GLY A 256 7.67 16.55 -4.21
C GLY A 256 7.82 17.77 -3.30
N ALA A 257 7.86 17.56 -1.99
CA ALA A 257 8.05 18.62 -0.99
C ALA A 257 9.42 19.28 -1.13
N MET A 258 10.49 18.52 -1.32
CA MET A 258 11.85 19.08 -1.49
C MET A 258 11.99 19.87 -2.79
N LYS A 259 11.37 19.42 -3.89
CA LYS A 259 11.33 20.17 -5.14
C LYS A 259 10.59 21.49 -4.98
N ALA A 260 9.41 21.48 -4.37
CA ALA A 260 8.62 22.69 -4.10
C ALA A 260 9.40 23.66 -3.17
N ARG A 261 10.02 23.14 -2.11
CA ARG A 261 10.87 23.92 -1.20
C ARG A 261 12.00 24.66 -1.94
N THR A 262 12.71 23.97 -2.84
CA THR A 262 13.80 24.57 -3.61
C THR A 262 13.29 25.73 -4.48
N ALA A 263 12.15 25.57 -5.15
CA ALA A 263 11.52 26.61 -5.95
C ALA A 263 11.11 27.81 -5.08
N LEU A 264 10.47 27.57 -3.93
CA LEU A 264 10.05 28.62 -2.99
C LEU A 264 11.22 29.44 -2.45
N LEU A 265 12.35 28.81 -2.17
CA LEU A 265 13.56 29.52 -1.73
C LEU A 265 14.13 30.41 -2.85
N ALA A 266 14.08 29.96 -4.09
CA ALA A 266 14.48 30.76 -5.25
C ALA A 266 13.57 31.97 -5.46
N ASP A 267 12.26 31.82 -5.17
CA ASP A 267 11.26 32.88 -5.24
C ASP A 267 11.21 33.77 -3.97
N GLY A 268 12.04 33.50 -2.97
CA GLY A 268 12.13 34.25 -1.72
C GLY A 268 11.07 33.92 -0.67
N ASP A 269 10.22 32.92 -0.88
CA ASP A 269 9.20 32.49 0.09
C ASP A 269 9.76 31.54 1.16
N GLN A 270 10.56 32.10 2.06
CA GLN A 270 11.16 31.35 3.17
C GLN A 270 10.13 30.81 4.15
N THR A 271 8.97 31.48 4.27
CA THR A 271 7.92 31.08 5.21
C THR A 271 7.33 29.73 4.83
N PHE A 272 6.95 29.56 3.58
CA PHE A 272 6.40 28.30 3.11
C PHE A 272 7.47 27.21 2.96
N ALA A 273 8.69 27.57 2.53
CA ALA A 273 9.81 26.63 2.53
C ALA A 273 10.06 26.04 3.92
N SER A 274 10.01 26.85 4.98
CA SER A 274 10.12 26.38 6.37
C SER A 274 8.94 25.50 6.81
N ALA A 275 7.73 25.75 6.29
CA ALA A 275 6.58 24.87 6.53
C ALA A 275 6.78 23.47 5.89
N LEU A 276 7.35 23.42 4.70
CA LEU A 276 7.70 22.14 4.04
C LEU A 276 8.83 21.40 4.78
N ASP A 277 9.79 22.10 5.38
CA ASP A 277 10.80 21.49 6.24
C ASP A 277 10.16 20.82 7.48
N ARG A 278 9.20 21.49 8.12
CA ARG A 278 8.44 20.89 9.24
C ARG A 278 7.61 19.70 8.79
N PHE A 279 6.99 19.80 7.64
CA PHE A 279 6.20 18.69 7.06
C PHE A 279 7.08 17.46 6.79
N THR A 280 8.24 17.62 6.17
CA THR A 280 9.14 16.49 5.89
C THR A 280 9.71 15.86 7.16
N LYS A 281 9.96 16.65 8.23
CA LYS A 281 10.29 16.11 9.56
C LYS A 281 9.15 15.26 10.13
N LYS A 282 7.92 15.75 10.09
CA LYS A 282 6.74 14.96 10.54
C LYS A 282 6.55 13.67 9.72
N LEU A 283 6.86 13.69 8.42
CA LEU A 283 6.84 12.49 7.59
C LEU A 283 7.88 11.46 8.06
N ALA A 284 9.10 11.91 8.38
CA ALA A 284 10.15 11.06 8.93
C ALA A 284 9.78 10.51 10.32
N GLU A 285 9.23 11.35 11.20
CA GLU A 285 8.74 10.93 12.52
C GLU A 285 7.63 9.88 12.42
N ARG A 286 6.67 10.07 11.50
CA ARG A 286 5.63 9.07 11.21
C ARG A 286 6.24 7.73 10.81
N ALA A 287 7.17 7.73 9.87
CA ALA A 287 7.85 6.51 9.41
C ALA A 287 8.60 5.83 10.56
N ARG A 288 9.25 6.60 11.42
CA ARG A 288 9.96 6.08 12.60
C ARG A 288 9.02 5.47 13.63
N LEU A 289 7.87 6.10 13.89
CA LEU A 289 6.85 5.58 14.81
C LEU A 289 6.26 4.26 14.30
N HIS A 290 5.94 4.16 13.03
CA HIS A 290 5.49 2.91 12.44
C HIS A 290 6.52 1.78 12.58
N GLN A 291 7.81 2.08 12.50
CA GLN A 291 8.86 1.11 12.73
C GLN A 291 8.99 0.73 14.23
N ALA A 292 8.81 1.68 15.13
CA ALA A 292 8.90 1.45 16.57
C ALA A 292 7.75 0.56 17.08
N THR A 293 6.53 0.74 16.57
CA THR A 293 5.35 -0.07 16.92
C THR A 293 5.44 -1.51 16.40
N ALA A 294 6.30 -1.79 15.43
CA ALA A 294 6.61 -3.14 14.97
C ALA A 294 7.45 -3.95 15.97
N ARG A 295 7.96 -3.36 17.05
CA ARG A 295 8.72 -4.08 18.08
C ARG A 295 7.77 -4.71 19.10
N PRO A 296 7.95 -6.01 19.45
CA PRO A 296 7.19 -6.62 20.54
C PRO A 296 7.43 -5.85 21.85
N GLY A 297 6.36 -5.38 22.49
CA GLY A 297 6.39 -4.72 23.80
C GLY A 297 6.07 -3.22 23.81
N LEU A 298 5.96 -2.51 22.66
CA LEU A 298 5.60 -1.09 22.63
C LEU A 298 4.19 -0.80 22.07
N ALA A 299 3.38 -1.83 21.86
CA ALA A 299 2.08 -1.76 21.17
C ALA A 299 0.93 -1.13 21.98
N ASN A 300 1.18 -0.61 23.19
CA ASN A 300 0.15 0.03 23.99
C ASN A 300 0.14 1.54 23.78
N GLY A 301 -0.74 2.01 22.87
CA GLY A 301 -1.12 3.42 22.85
C GLY A 301 -1.19 4.15 21.51
N PHE A 302 -0.79 3.55 20.38
CA PHE A 302 -0.88 4.26 19.09
C PHE A 302 -2.09 3.79 18.28
N LYS A 303 -3.08 4.67 18.16
CA LYS A 303 -4.18 4.51 17.20
C LYS A 303 -3.63 4.59 15.78
N HIS A 304 -4.07 3.68 14.90
CA HIS A 304 -3.77 3.74 13.48
C HIS A 304 -4.28 5.08 12.90
N PRO A 305 -3.60 5.72 11.91
CA PRO A 305 -4.09 6.97 11.31
C PRO A 305 -5.51 6.87 10.71
N LEU A 306 -5.97 5.69 10.35
CA LEU A 306 -7.38 5.44 9.98
C LEU A 306 -8.30 5.43 11.21
N ASP A 307 -7.76 5.22 12.41
CA ASP A 307 -8.51 5.20 13.68
C ASP A 307 -8.70 6.61 14.25
N ALA A 308 -7.92 7.59 13.80
CA ALA A 308 -7.91 8.95 14.34
C ALA A 308 -9.10 9.81 13.90
N HIS A 309 -9.99 9.30 13.06
CA HIS A 309 -11.18 10.01 12.56
C HIS A 309 -12.48 9.40 13.07
N GLY A 310 -12.42 8.61 14.13
CA GLY A 310 -13.57 8.03 14.80
C GLY A 310 -13.95 8.79 16.05
N ARG A 311 -15.10 9.48 16.01
CA ARG A 311 -15.85 10.03 17.14
C ARG A 311 -15.25 11.28 17.83
N ASP A 312 -15.46 12.42 17.23
CA ASP A 312 -15.87 13.60 18.00
C ASP A 312 -17.40 13.68 17.85
N ASP A 313 -18.08 12.97 18.74
CA ASP A 313 -19.51 13.08 18.98
C ASP A 313 -19.72 13.45 20.44
N ALA A 314 -20.18 14.65 20.68
CA ALA A 314 -21.28 15.04 21.56
C ALA A 314 -21.49 16.54 21.48
#